data_a6f9b987d11b82782d710c58ae8f7e71
#
_entry.id   a6f9b987d11b82782d710c58ae8f7e71
#
_cell.length_a   1.000
_cell.length_b   1.000
_cell.length_c   1.000
_cell.angle_alpha   90.00
_cell.angle_beta   90.00
_cell.angle_gamma   90.00
#
_symmetry.space_group_name_H-M   'P 1'
#
loop_
_entity.id
_entity.type
_entity.pdbx_description
1 polymer ?
#
loop_
_entity_poly.entity_id
_entity_poly.type
_entity_poly.pdbx_seq_one_letter_code
_entity_poly.pdbx_strand_id
1 'polypeptide(L)'
;MKIILKYIISLKILLWACIAIYPQSYPFRSISVAEGLQDLIVNALYKDSLGYIWIGTASSLERFDGVHLKSFPIPEEGKRKDVNTIIEMPGHELWMGNRTGLWKVNGEKLLRVAADTIRSGVYSLCSDGKGTLYIGSESGLFIYNSKGVERILLDPNVLSGANFIMGM
;
A
#
# COMPACT_ATOMS: atom_id res chain seq x y z
N MET A 1 -55.55 -23.76 32.09
CA MET A 1 -54.67 -24.56 31.22
C MET A 1 -54.15 -23.80 29.98
N LYS A 2 -54.99 -23.09 29.21
CA LYS A 2 -54.57 -22.34 27.99
C LYS A 2 -53.60 -21.17 28.23
N ILE A 3 -53.69 -20.48 29.38
CA ILE A 3 -52.85 -19.35 29.76
C ILE A 3 -51.41 -19.78 30.06
N ILE A 4 -51.27 -20.87 30.83
CA ILE A 4 -49.95 -21.42 31.21
C ILE A 4 -49.19 -21.91 29.97
N LEU A 5 -49.90 -22.51 29.02
CA LEU A 5 -49.32 -22.97 27.75
C LEU A 5 -48.73 -21.80 26.89
N LYS A 6 -49.45 -20.65 26.88
CA LYS A 6 -48.93 -19.45 26.19
C LYS A 6 -47.61 -18.94 26.78
N TYR A 7 -47.49 -18.88 28.11
CA TYR A 7 -46.27 -18.48 28.77
C TYR A 7 -45.10 -19.44 28.55
N ILE A 8 -45.36 -20.77 28.53
CA ILE A 8 -44.34 -21.76 28.23
C ILE A 8 -43.84 -21.64 26.78
N ILE A 9 -44.74 -21.40 25.82
CA ILE A 9 -44.36 -21.18 24.42
C ILE A 9 -43.55 -19.87 24.26
N SER A 10 -44.00 -18.80 24.88
CA SER A 10 -43.28 -17.52 24.86
C SER A 10 -41.87 -17.63 25.46
N LEU A 11 -41.72 -18.31 26.58
CA LEU A 11 -40.43 -18.57 27.23
C LEU A 11 -39.51 -19.42 26.36
N LYS A 12 -40.03 -20.44 25.66
CA LYS A 12 -39.24 -21.24 24.73
C LYS A 12 -38.75 -20.43 23.52
N ILE A 13 -39.57 -19.54 22.97
CA ILE A 13 -39.20 -18.65 21.87
C ILE A 13 -38.10 -17.68 22.33
N LEU A 14 -38.22 -17.13 23.55
CA LEU A 14 -37.22 -16.23 24.13
C LEU A 14 -35.88 -16.96 24.38
N LEU A 15 -35.90 -18.17 24.88
CA LEU A 15 -34.73 -19.03 25.06
C LEU A 15 -34.06 -19.37 23.72
N TRP A 16 -34.87 -19.64 22.68
CA TRP A 16 -34.36 -19.95 21.33
C TRP A 16 -33.69 -18.73 20.67
N ALA A 17 -34.25 -17.55 20.89
CA ALA A 17 -33.65 -16.29 20.39
C ALA A 17 -32.29 -15.98 21.04
N CYS A 18 -32.08 -16.35 22.31
CA CYS A 18 -30.80 -16.17 23.00
C CYS A 18 -29.67 -17.08 22.48
N ILE A 19 -29.99 -18.22 21.88
CA ILE A 19 -28.99 -19.19 21.36
C ILE A 19 -28.43 -18.74 20.01
N ALA A 20 -29.09 -17.80 19.32
CA ALA A 20 -28.68 -17.32 18.00
C ALA A 20 -27.58 -16.20 18.02
N ILE A 21 -27.13 -15.77 19.19
CA ILE A 21 -26.05 -14.79 19.31
C ILE A 21 -24.72 -15.56 19.35
N TYR A 22 -24.29 -16.06 18.19
CA TYR A 22 -22.92 -16.54 18.05
C TYR A 22 -22.02 -15.30 17.91
N PRO A 23 -20.99 -15.14 18.75
CA PRO A 23 -19.99 -14.13 18.49
C PRO A 23 -19.34 -14.45 17.14
N GLN A 24 -19.44 -13.55 16.19
CA GLN A 24 -18.71 -13.66 14.93
C GLN A 24 -17.22 -13.50 15.26
N SER A 25 -16.52 -14.60 15.47
CA SER A 25 -15.07 -14.60 15.52
C SER A 25 -14.57 -14.49 14.09
N TYR A 26 -14.08 -13.31 13.73
CA TYR A 26 -13.31 -13.16 12.49
C TYR A 26 -11.94 -13.81 12.72
N PRO A 27 -11.56 -14.83 11.95
CA PRO A 27 -10.24 -15.41 12.07
C PRO A 27 -9.23 -14.39 11.51
N PHE A 28 -8.55 -13.68 12.38
CA PHE A 28 -7.41 -12.84 11.98
C PHE A 28 -6.24 -13.75 11.63
N ARG A 29 -5.71 -13.61 10.41
CA ARG A 29 -4.45 -14.22 10.01
C ARG A 29 -3.36 -13.16 10.12
N SER A 30 -2.38 -13.41 10.96
CA SER A 30 -1.16 -12.60 11.00
C SER A 30 -0.21 -13.05 9.89
N ILE A 31 0.40 -12.10 9.20
CA ILE A 31 1.48 -12.35 8.26
C ILE A 31 2.75 -11.76 8.91
N SER A 32 3.72 -12.61 9.19
CA SER A 32 4.96 -12.27 9.87
C SER A 32 6.18 -12.77 9.09
N VAL A 33 7.34 -12.66 9.67
CA VAL A 33 8.58 -13.23 9.10
C VAL A 33 8.48 -14.75 8.93
N ALA A 34 7.75 -15.44 9.81
CA ALA A 34 7.54 -16.89 9.70
C ALA A 34 6.75 -17.27 8.42
N GLU A 35 5.87 -16.40 7.92
CA GLU A 35 5.14 -16.57 6.68
C GLU A 35 5.87 -16.01 5.45
N GLY A 36 7.09 -15.49 5.62
CA GLY A 36 7.96 -15.05 4.53
C GLY A 36 8.08 -13.54 4.34
N LEU A 37 7.50 -12.73 5.25
CA LEU A 37 7.70 -11.28 5.24
C LEU A 37 9.18 -10.97 5.56
N GLN A 38 9.82 -10.09 4.77
CA GLN A 38 11.25 -9.82 4.94
C GLN A 38 11.56 -8.86 6.08
N ASP A 39 10.58 -8.06 6.51
CA ASP A 39 10.71 -7.12 7.61
C ASP A 39 9.35 -6.92 8.30
N LEU A 40 9.36 -6.66 9.61
CA LEU A 40 8.14 -6.42 10.40
C LEU A 40 7.64 -4.97 10.31
N ILE A 41 8.50 -4.05 9.84
CA ILE A 41 8.13 -2.64 9.68
C ILE A 41 7.44 -2.48 8.31
N VAL A 42 6.12 -2.43 8.32
CA VAL A 42 5.31 -2.19 7.13
C VAL A 42 5.03 -0.70 7.01
N ASN A 43 5.51 -0.08 5.94
CA ASN A 43 5.36 1.36 5.69
C ASN A 43 4.24 1.65 4.68
N ALA A 44 3.98 0.72 3.74
CA ALA A 44 2.99 0.91 2.69
C ALA A 44 2.21 -0.37 2.41
N LEU A 45 0.91 -0.21 2.15
CA LEU A 45 0.02 -1.28 1.70
C LEU A 45 -0.77 -0.78 0.50
N TYR A 46 -0.87 -1.62 -0.52
CA TYR A 46 -1.67 -1.32 -1.70
C TYR A 46 -2.36 -2.58 -2.22
N LYS A 47 -3.65 -2.52 -2.50
CA LYS A 47 -4.38 -3.60 -3.18
C LYS A 47 -4.52 -3.23 -4.65
N ASP A 48 -3.93 -4.03 -5.54
CA ASP A 48 -4.03 -3.80 -6.97
C ASP A 48 -5.38 -4.24 -7.56
N SER A 49 -5.62 -3.89 -8.80
CA SER A 49 -6.85 -4.21 -9.52
C SER A 49 -7.01 -5.71 -9.83
N LEU A 50 -5.94 -6.49 -9.75
CA LEU A 50 -5.93 -7.95 -9.88
C LEU A 50 -6.23 -8.66 -8.56
N GLY A 51 -6.31 -7.92 -7.45
CA GLY A 51 -6.62 -8.44 -6.12
C GLY A 51 -5.41 -8.82 -5.27
N TYR A 52 -4.18 -8.65 -5.76
CA TYR A 52 -2.97 -8.82 -4.96
C TYR A 52 -2.82 -7.70 -3.94
N ILE A 53 -2.26 -8.05 -2.78
CA ILE A 53 -1.87 -7.05 -1.77
C ILE A 53 -0.36 -6.88 -1.86
N TRP A 54 0.05 -5.65 -2.15
CA TRP A 54 1.45 -5.25 -2.15
C TRP A 54 1.81 -4.66 -0.81
N ILE A 55 2.94 -5.11 -0.27
CA ILE A 55 3.41 -4.79 1.08
C ILE A 55 4.79 -4.17 0.94
N GLY A 56 4.89 -2.90 1.25
CA GLY A 56 6.15 -2.17 1.30
C GLY A 56 6.71 -2.17 2.71
N THR A 57 7.87 -2.76 2.90
CA THR A 57 8.54 -2.84 4.19
C THR A 57 9.77 -1.94 4.27
N ALA A 58 10.46 -1.95 5.41
CA ALA A 58 11.72 -1.23 5.56
C ALA A 58 12.88 -1.85 4.76
N SER A 59 12.71 -3.04 4.19
CA SER A 59 13.79 -3.76 3.48
C SER A 59 13.46 -4.21 2.06
N SER A 60 12.18 -4.33 1.70
CA SER A 60 11.76 -4.92 0.43
C SER A 60 10.33 -4.55 0.05
N LEU A 61 9.95 -4.92 -1.17
CA LEU A 61 8.58 -4.95 -1.66
C LEU A 61 8.12 -6.40 -1.76
N GLU A 62 6.99 -6.74 -1.17
CA GLU A 62 6.37 -8.06 -1.27
C GLU A 62 5.00 -7.98 -1.93
N ARG A 63 4.60 -9.09 -2.57
CA ARG A 63 3.25 -9.29 -3.11
C ARG A 63 2.61 -10.52 -2.47
N PHE A 64 1.44 -10.35 -1.91
CA PHE A 64 0.62 -11.41 -1.33
C PHE A 64 -0.56 -11.75 -2.25
N ASP A 65 -0.73 -13.03 -2.58
CA ASP A 65 -1.79 -13.55 -3.45
C ASP A 65 -2.99 -14.14 -2.68
N GLY A 66 -2.99 -14.01 -1.35
CA GLY A 66 -3.95 -14.63 -0.45
C GLY A 66 -3.41 -15.89 0.24
N VAL A 67 -2.35 -16.51 -0.30
CA VAL A 67 -1.73 -17.73 0.23
C VAL A 67 -0.23 -17.55 0.41
N HIS A 68 0.48 -17.04 -0.62
CA HIS A 68 1.93 -16.95 -0.68
C HIS A 68 2.40 -15.50 -0.74
N LEU A 69 3.57 -15.26 -0.17
CA LEU A 69 4.32 -14.03 -0.32
C LEU A 69 5.42 -14.20 -1.37
N LYS A 70 5.49 -13.26 -2.32
CA LYS A 70 6.57 -13.15 -3.29
C LYS A 70 7.35 -11.85 -3.01
N SER A 71 8.65 -11.97 -2.76
CA SER A 71 9.52 -10.83 -2.51
C SER A 71 10.11 -10.28 -3.82
N PHE A 72 10.24 -8.96 -3.88
CA PHE A 72 10.89 -8.20 -4.95
C PHE A 72 12.06 -7.43 -4.33
N PRO A 73 13.27 -8.00 -4.36
CA PRO A 73 14.42 -7.37 -3.73
C PRO A 73 14.80 -6.07 -4.44
N ILE A 74 15.05 -5.03 -3.65
CA ILE A 74 15.51 -3.74 -4.17
C ILE A 74 17.01 -3.84 -4.48
N PRO A 75 17.45 -3.55 -5.72
CA PRO A 75 18.81 -3.84 -6.20
C PRO A 75 19.95 -3.06 -5.54
N GLU A 76 19.67 -2.06 -4.71
CA GLU A 76 20.69 -1.18 -4.14
C GLU A 76 21.25 -1.74 -2.82
N GLU A 77 22.50 -2.21 -2.84
CA GLU A 77 23.22 -2.64 -1.65
C GLU A 77 23.63 -1.46 -0.76
N GLY A 78 23.58 -1.65 0.57
CA GLY A 78 24.07 -0.68 1.55
C GLY A 78 23.24 0.58 1.75
N LYS A 79 22.15 0.78 1.00
CA LYS A 79 21.23 1.90 1.14
C LYS A 79 19.95 1.48 1.86
N ARG A 80 19.27 2.46 2.47
CA ARG A 80 17.94 2.25 3.03
C ARG A 80 16.95 1.90 1.92
N LYS A 81 16.29 0.76 2.07
CA LYS A 81 15.38 0.17 1.09
C LYS A 81 13.91 0.42 1.44
N ASP A 82 13.66 1.25 2.46
CA ASP A 82 12.31 1.55 2.98
C ASP A 82 11.35 1.90 1.83
N VAL A 83 10.37 1.04 1.56
CA VAL A 83 9.30 1.33 0.59
C VAL A 83 8.30 2.24 1.26
N ASN A 84 8.18 3.48 0.79
CA ASN A 84 7.34 4.50 1.43
C ASN A 84 5.92 4.55 0.86
N THR A 85 5.78 4.25 -0.43
CA THR A 85 4.50 4.40 -1.14
C THR A 85 4.43 3.46 -2.33
N ILE A 86 3.22 2.99 -2.64
CA ILE A 86 2.94 2.06 -3.73
C ILE A 86 1.67 2.52 -4.44
N ILE A 87 1.65 2.44 -5.77
CA ILE A 87 0.47 2.76 -6.57
C ILE A 87 0.42 1.94 -7.86
N GLU A 88 -0.77 1.66 -8.36
CA GLU A 88 -1.00 1.09 -9.68
C GLU A 88 -1.35 2.19 -10.68
N MET A 89 -0.69 2.17 -11.82
CA MET A 89 -0.97 3.01 -12.98
C MET A 89 -1.82 2.24 -14.00
N PRO A 90 -2.45 2.91 -14.98
CA PRO A 90 -3.15 2.24 -16.07
C PRO A 90 -2.29 1.16 -16.75
N GLY A 91 -2.92 0.03 -17.10
CA GLY A 91 -2.22 -1.12 -17.68
C GLY A 91 -1.60 -2.07 -16.66
N HIS A 92 -2.05 -2.01 -15.41
CA HIS A 92 -1.56 -2.85 -14.29
C HIS A 92 -0.09 -2.62 -13.96
N GLU A 93 0.41 -1.44 -14.26
CA GLU A 93 1.79 -1.07 -13.95
C GLU A 93 1.92 -0.67 -12.49
N LEU A 94 2.68 -1.43 -11.71
CA LEU A 94 2.93 -1.11 -10.33
C LEU A 94 4.17 -0.25 -10.16
N TRP A 95 4.01 0.84 -9.42
CA TRP A 95 5.05 1.81 -9.12
C TRP A 95 5.24 1.93 -7.62
N MET A 96 6.46 2.20 -7.19
CA MET A 96 6.78 2.45 -5.80
C MET A 96 7.78 3.58 -5.63
N GLY A 97 7.67 4.27 -4.51
CA GLY A 97 8.63 5.25 -4.04
C GLY A 97 9.40 4.73 -2.81
N ASN A 98 10.70 4.98 -2.81
CA ASN A 98 11.55 4.71 -1.65
C ASN A 98 12.55 5.84 -1.41
N ARG A 99 13.45 5.69 -0.44
CA ARG A 99 14.48 6.71 -0.13
C ARG A 99 15.50 6.94 -1.24
N THR A 100 15.57 6.07 -2.24
CA THR A 100 16.53 6.20 -3.34
C THR A 100 15.91 6.71 -4.63
N GLY A 101 14.56 6.79 -4.69
CA GLY A 101 13.85 7.35 -5.84
C GLY A 101 12.58 6.61 -6.21
N LEU A 102 12.27 6.67 -7.51
CA LEU A 102 11.07 6.07 -8.11
C LEU A 102 11.41 4.76 -8.82
N TRP A 103 10.59 3.76 -8.60
CA TRP A 103 10.76 2.41 -9.14
C TRP A 103 9.47 1.89 -9.76
N LYS A 104 9.61 0.99 -10.73
CA LYS A 104 8.52 0.29 -11.40
C LYS A 104 8.75 -1.22 -11.35
N VAL A 105 7.70 -1.98 -11.09
CA VAL A 105 7.74 -3.45 -11.21
C VAL A 105 7.71 -3.84 -12.70
N ASN A 106 8.69 -4.63 -13.12
CA ASN A 106 8.76 -5.19 -14.46
C ASN A 106 9.02 -6.70 -14.38
N GLY A 107 7.97 -7.48 -14.56
CA GLY A 107 8.02 -8.93 -14.34
C GLY A 107 8.39 -9.25 -12.88
N GLU A 108 9.56 -9.84 -12.67
CA GLU A 108 10.06 -10.23 -11.36
C GLU A 108 11.10 -9.26 -10.77
N LYS A 109 11.35 -8.15 -11.45
CA LYS A 109 12.41 -7.20 -11.09
C LYS A 109 11.85 -5.81 -10.85
N LEU A 110 12.60 -5.02 -10.10
CA LEU A 110 12.38 -3.60 -9.92
C LEU A 110 13.32 -2.84 -10.86
N LEU A 111 12.73 -1.92 -11.63
CA LEU A 111 13.48 -1.01 -12.49
C LEU A 111 13.40 0.40 -11.91
N ARG A 112 14.55 1.05 -11.75
CA ARG A 112 14.61 2.45 -11.34
C ARG A 112 14.20 3.35 -12.50
N VAL A 113 13.30 4.29 -12.22
CA VAL A 113 12.78 5.23 -13.23
C VAL A 113 13.31 6.62 -12.93
N ALA A 114 13.65 7.35 -13.99
CA ALA A 114 14.07 8.75 -13.91
C ALA A 114 15.23 9.00 -12.92
N ALA A 115 16.19 8.08 -12.85
CA ALA A 115 17.31 8.14 -11.90
C ALA A 115 18.15 9.43 -12.00
N ASP A 116 18.21 10.05 -13.17
CA ASP A 116 18.93 11.31 -13.38
C ASP A 116 18.14 12.53 -12.93
N THR A 117 16.82 12.46 -12.90
CA THR A 117 15.92 13.55 -12.55
C THR A 117 15.48 13.48 -11.09
N ILE A 118 15.07 12.27 -10.62
CA ILE A 118 14.62 12.04 -9.25
C ILE A 118 15.73 11.33 -8.48
N ARG A 119 16.59 12.14 -7.83
CA ARG A 119 17.76 11.64 -7.07
C ARG A 119 17.54 11.57 -5.57
N SER A 120 16.39 12.03 -5.10
CA SER A 120 16.00 12.10 -3.69
C SER A 120 14.93 11.09 -3.35
N GLY A 121 14.66 10.91 -2.04
CA GLY A 121 13.61 10.01 -1.56
C GLY A 121 12.22 10.42 -2.08
N VAL A 122 11.45 9.43 -2.46
CA VAL A 122 10.03 9.55 -2.85
C VAL A 122 9.16 9.03 -1.73
N TYR A 123 8.20 9.84 -1.28
CA TYR A 123 7.36 9.56 -0.11
C TYR A 123 5.87 9.43 -0.44
N SER A 124 5.43 10.06 -1.50
CA SER A 124 4.03 9.99 -1.93
C SER A 124 3.88 9.86 -3.44
N LEU A 125 2.90 9.09 -3.86
CA LEU A 125 2.52 8.90 -5.26
C LEU A 125 1.02 9.08 -5.38
N CYS A 126 0.58 9.80 -6.42
CA CYS A 126 -0.83 9.97 -6.76
C CYS A 126 -1.00 9.89 -8.28
N SER A 127 -2.01 9.18 -8.75
CA SER A 127 -2.33 9.04 -10.17
C SER A 127 -3.62 9.75 -10.51
N ASP A 128 -3.71 10.35 -11.70
CA ASP A 128 -4.95 10.88 -12.26
C ASP A 128 -5.83 9.77 -12.89
N GLY A 129 -5.35 8.52 -12.89
CA GLY A 129 -5.99 7.39 -13.57
C GLY A 129 -5.97 7.45 -15.10
N LYS A 130 -5.33 8.46 -15.69
CA LYS A 130 -5.24 8.68 -17.14
C LYS A 130 -3.82 8.58 -17.69
N GLY A 131 -2.87 8.19 -16.83
CA GLY A 131 -1.47 8.00 -17.20
C GLY A 131 -0.52 9.07 -16.69
N THR A 132 -1.00 10.02 -15.88
CA THR A 132 -0.15 10.98 -15.16
C THR A 132 0.10 10.50 -13.73
N LEU A 133 1.35 10.49 -13.32
CA LEU A 133 1.79 10.19 -11.95
C LEU A 133 2.38 11.45 -11.32
N TYR A 134 1.82 11.87 -10.20
CA TYR A 134 2.35 12.94 -9.35
C TYR A 134 3.25 12.31 -8.28
N ILE A 135 4.44 12.88 -8.09
CA ILE A 135 5.51 12.29 -7.29
C ILE A 135 5.98 13.31 -6.26
N GLY A 136 5.65 13.06 -4.99
CA GLY A 136 6.12 13.86 -3.86
C GLY A 136 7.47 13.34 -3.36
N SER A 137 8.47 14.21 -3.34
CA SER A 137 9.84 13.87 -2.95
C SER A 137 10.46 14.90 -2.02
N GLU A 138 11.62 14.57 -1.44
CA GLU A 138 12.43 15.53 -0.66
C GLU A 138 12.84 16.77 -1.46
N SER A 139 12.98 16.63 -2.78
CA SER A 139 13.40 17.72 -3.66
C SER A 139 12.23 18.45 -4.32
N GLY A 140 10.99 18.14 -3.95
CA GLY A 140 9.79 18.80 -4.43
C GLY A 140 8.83 17.87 -5.19
N LEU A 141 7.92 18.47 -5.95
CA LEU A 141 6.92 17.78 -6.73
C LEU A 141 7.40 17.54 -8.16
N PHE A 142 7.22 16.29 -8.63
CA PHE A 142 7.45 15.91 -10.03
C PHE A 142 6.18 15.36 -10.64
N ILE A 143 6.08 15.46 -11.95
CA ILE A 143 5.06 14.82 -12.77
C ILE A 143 5.75 13.87 -13.75
N TYR A 144 5.25 12.65 -13.81
CA TYR A 144 5.59 11.68 -14.85
C TYR A 144 4.37 11.47 -15.77
N ASN A 145 4.58 11.56 -17.08
CA ASN A 145 3.56 11.28 -18.10
C ASN A 145 4.22 10.77 -19.39
N SER A 146 3.48 10.70 -20.49
CA SER A 146 3.98 10.27 -21.81
C SER A 146 5.13 11.11 -22.36
N LYS A 147 5.35 12.33 -21.86
CA LYS A 147 6.44 13.22 -22.25
C LYS A 147 7.71 13.01 -21.41
N GLY A 148 7.61 12.19 -20.35
CA GLY A 148 8.72 11.95 -19.41
C GLY A 148 8.46 12.51 -18.02
N VAL A 149 9.56 12.81 -17.30
CA VAL A 149 9.51 13.37 -15.93
C VAL A 149 9.84 14.86 -15.97
N GLU A 150 8.99 15.63 -15.34
CA GLU A 150 9.13 17.07 -15.21
C GLU A 150 9.01 17.50 -13.75
N ARG A 151 9.86 18.41 -13.28
CA ARG A 151 9.77 19.00 -11.94
C ARG A 151 8.85 20.19 -11.97
N ILE A 152 7.85 20.21 -11.08
CA ILE A 152 7.05 21.41 -10.85
C ILE A 152 7.85 22.33 -9.90
N LEU A 153 8.24 23.49 -10.40
CA LEU A 153 8.77 24.54 -9.56
C LEU A 153 7.61 25.21 -8.83
N LEU A 154 7.47 24.93 -7.55
CA LEU A 154 6.62 25.75 -6.68
C LEU A 154 7.28 27.12 -6.59
N ASP A 155 6.47 28.18 -6.50
CA ASP A 155 6.86 29.60 -6.52
C ASP A 155 8.27 29.85 -5.93
N PRO A 156 9.20 30.47 -6.69
CA PRO A 156 10.57 30.70 -6.23
C PRO A 156 10.65 31.60 -4.98
N ASN A 157 9.56 32.29 -4.60
CA ASN A 157 9.50 33.08 -3.37
C ASN A 157 9.09 32.25 -2.13
N VAL A 158 8.72 30.98 -2.29
CA VAL A 158 8.45 30.09 -1.16
C VAL A 158 9.78 29.59 -0.62
N LEU A 159 10.07 29.96 0.64
CA LEU A 159 11.26 29.60 1.39
C LEU A 159 11.64 28.13 1.22
N SER A 160 12.92 27.84 1.14
CA SER A 160 13.53 26.54 0.87
C SER A 160 13.05 25.33 1.68
N GLY A 161 12.34 25.55 2.77
CA GLY A 161 11.70 24.49 3.59
C GLY A 161 10.34 23.99 3.10
N ALA A 162 9.72 24.67 2.12
CA ALA A 162 8.36 24.33 1.67
C ALA A 162 8.31 23.27 0.55
N ASN A 163 9.45 22.77 0.12
CA ASN A 163 9.53 21.78 -0.96
C ASN A 163 9.48 20.32 -0.48
N PHE A 164 9.23 20.09 0.80
CA PHE A 164 9.13 18.75 1.35
C PHE A 164 7.67 18.31 1.38
N ILE A 165 7.32 17.31 0.58
CA ILE A 165 5.96 16.77 0.49
C ILE A 165 5.96 15.40 1.14
N MET A 166 5.30 15.30 2.30
CA MET A 166 5.06 14.05 3.02
C MET A 166 3.57 13.73 3.00
N GLY A 167 3.20 12.67 2.30
CA GLY A 167 1.88 12.05 2.33
C GLY A 167 0.73 12.92 1.75
N MET A 168 -0.04 12.38 0.88
CA MET A 168 -1.38 12.86 0.49
C MET A 168 -2.41 11.80 0.84
#